data_ac1f20f4f597ee5576524ff2d0523aa0
#
_entry.id   ac1f20f4f597ee5576524ff2d0523aa0
#
_cell.length_a   1.000
_cell.length_b   1.000
_cell.length_c   1.000
_cell.angle_alpha   90.00
_cell.angle_beta   90.00
_cell.angle_gamma   90.00
#
_symmetry.space_group_name_H-M   'P 1'
#
loop_
_entity.id
_entity.type
_entity.pdbx_description
1 polymer ?
#
loop_
_entity_poly.entity_id
_entity_poly.type
_entity_poly.pdbx_seq_one_letter_code
_entity_poly.pdbx_strand_id
1 'polypeptide(L)'
;MVTDQTRRALLKAALFGAAAPVLPFGCAAIQQNSPALIGCAIHNRAQFQAVVADSKGQAIRTLPLPARGHGVAIHRQLPHAVAFARRPGEFFMAFNYQTGEVIKLQPAMRTRFFYGHGVYSNDGAWLYATEGERSTSRGIIGVYDVHHQYQKVAEFSGFGIGPHEVIIMPDNRLAIGVGGVHTDGRTPLNIESMMPSLTYLSEQGHIVEQCTLSDRHLSIRHLAHDGGQTVLCGQQYRGQVDEFPSLLAMHTQGGELLPLQAEPEQWARFNHYIASIAATEQWILATSPRGNCYGIWSKDSLELVELSALPDASGVVVNNDQFQISSGAGLAVNCRYPEPEIRVHCNVLWDNHWSAVI
;
A
#
# COMPACT_ATOMS: atom_id res chain seq x y z
N MET A 1 -31.33 18.56 -48.64
CA MET A 1 -30.74 18.90 -49.93
C MET A 1 -29.44 19.65 -49.69
N VAL A 2 -28.29 18.99 -49.95
CA VAL A 2 -26.97 19.64 -49.85
C VAL A 2 -26.78 20.48 -51.07
N THR A 3 -26.54 21.78 -50.90
CA THR A 3 -26.48 22.74 -51.99
C THR A 3 -25.23 22.51 -52.88
N ASP A 4 -25.37 22.82 -54.15
CA ASP A 4 -24.36 22.61 -55.21
C ASP A 4 -23.00 23.31 -54.93
N GLN A 5 -22.98 24.32 -54.10
CA GLN A 5 -21.76 25.00 -53.63
C GLN A 5 -20.91 24.13 -52.71
N THR A 6 -21.52 23.30 -51.86
CA THR A 6 -20.79 22.39 -50.94
C THR A 6 -20.11 21.24 -51.71
N ARG A 7 -20.74 20.73 -52.82
CA ARG A 7 -20.15 19.74 -53.68
C ARG A 7 -18.94 20.29 -54.47
N ARG A 8 -19.00 21.56 -54.95
CA ARG A 8 -17.87 22.20 -55.63
C ARG A 8 -16.69 22.51 -54.74
N ALA A 9 -16.94 22.81 -53.44
CA ALA A 9 -15.87 22.99 -52.47
C ALA A 9 -15.13 21.67 -52.12
N LEU A 10 -15.85 20.57 -52.00
CA LEU A 10 -15.27 19.23 -51.76
C LEU A 10 -14.46 18.72 -52.97
N LEU A 11 -14.88 19.01 -54.20
CA LEU A 11 -14.15 18.61 -55.44
C LEU A 11 -12.88 19.47 -55.66
N LYS A 12 -12.84 20.72 -55.21
CA LYS A 12 -11.62 21.54 -55.27
C LYS A 12 -10.59 21.16 -54.22
N ALA A 13 -10.99 20.62 -53.06
CA ALA A 13 -10.09 20.13 -52.04
C ALA A 13 -9.38 18.82 -52.44
N ALA A 14 -9.99 18.02 -53.34
CA ALA A 14 -9.41 16.77 -53.84
C ALA A 14 -8.37 16.94 -54.97
N LEU A 15 -8.25 18.12 -55.55
CA LEU A 15 -7.36 18.36 -56.74
C LEU A 15 -6.05 19.09 -56.39
N PHE A 16 -5.82 19.48 -55.12
CA PHE A 16 -4.57 20.10 -54.65
C PHE A 16 -3.74 19.21 -53.73
N GLY A 17 -3.95 17.92 -53.75
CA GLY A 17 -3.22 16.95 -52.92
C GLY A 17 -2.14 16.19 -53.71
N ALA A 18 -1.15 16.88 -54.29
CA ALA A 18 0.00 16.20 -54.82
C ALA A 18 1.29 17.01 -54.60
N ALA A 19 2.22 16.39 -53.87
CA ALA A 19 3.58 16.82 -53.57
C ALA A 19 3.78 17.66 -52.28
N ALA A 20 3.50 17.06 -51.14
CA ALA A 20 4.26 17.38 -49.93
C ALA A 20 5.44 16.36 -49.84
N PRO A 21 6.68 16.80 -49.53
CA PRO A 21 7.77 15.86 -49.27
C PRO A 21 7.41 15.01 -48.07
N VAL A 22 7.44 13.70 -48.22
CA VAL A 22 7.33 12.73 -47.12
C VAL A 22 8.62 12.89 -46.32
N LEU A 23 8.60 13.79 -45.32
CA LEU A 23 9.56 13.70 -44.25
C LEU A 23 9.33 12.35 -43.56
N PRO A 24 10.38 11.55 -43.30
CA PRO A 24 10.21 10.36 -42.50
C PRO A 24 9.74 10.85 -41.13
N PHE A 25 8.45 10.70 -40.82
CA PHE A 25 7.98 10.66 -39.47
C PHE A 25 8.73 9.50 -38.83
N GLY A 26 9.85 9.78 -38.16
CA GLY A 26 10.40 8.86 -37.23
C GLY A 26 9.23 8.49 -36.31
N CYS A 27 8.80 7.23 -36.38
CA CYS A 27 8.03 6.64 -35.33
C CYS A 27 8.88 6.78 -34.05
N ALA A 28 8.77 7.90 -33.34
CA ALA A 28 9.01 7.88 -31.94
C ALA A 28 8.03 6.81 -31.44
N ALA A 29 8.53 5.61 -31.17
CA ALA A 29 7.80 4.60 -30.44
C ALA A 29 7.29 5.35 -29.22
N ILE A 30 5.97 5.57 -29.16
CA ILE A 30 5.32 6.00 -27.92
C ILE A 30 5.69 4.87 -26.99
N GLN A 31 6.66 5.13 -26.13
CA GLN A 31 7.07 4.21 -25.09
C GLN A 31 5.81 4.06 -24.24
N GLN A 32 5.06 3.01 -24.51
CA GLN A 32 3.83 2.72 -23.78
C GLN A 32 4.29 2.44 -22.36
N ASN A 33 4.13 3.43 -21.48
CA ASN A 33 4.48 3.30 -20.07
C ASN A 33 3.72 2.10 -19.52
N SER A 34 4.43 1.04 -19.16
CA SER A 34 3.82 -0.16 -18.58
C SER A 34 3.47 0.08 -17.12
N PRO A 35 2.35 -0.47 -16.64
CA PRO A 35 2.03 -0.45 -15.22
C PRO A 35 3.18 -1.02 -14.37
N ALA A 36 3.62 -0.27 -13.37
CA ALA A 36 4.68 -0.66 -12.45
C ALA A 36 4.26 -0.47 -10.99
N LEU A 37 3.41 0.51 -10.72
CA LEU A 37 2.98 0.89 -9.38
C LEU A 37 1.47 1.12 -9.36
N ILE A 38 0.80 0.70 -8.28
CA ILE A 38 -0.61 1.02 -8.05
C ILE A 38 -0.76 1.50 -6.61
N GLY A 39 -1.49 2.60 -6.43
CA GLY A 39 -1.78 3.16 -5.11
C GLY A 39 -3.06 3.97 -5.11
N CYS A 40 -3.43 4.46 -3.94
CA CYS A 40 -4.52 5.40 -3.80
C CYS A 40 -3.99 6.83 -3.77
N ALA A 41 -4.78 7.78 -4.29
CA ALA A 41 -4.39 9.18 -4.34
C ALA A 41 -5.60 10.10 -4.12
N ILE A 42 -5.29 11.35 -3.76
CA ILE A 42 -6.28 12.42 -3.61
C ILE A 42 -6.13 13.36 -4.80
N HIS A 43 -7.22 13.57 -5.53
CA HIS A 43 -7.30 14.56 -6.61
C HIS A 43 -8.18 15.72 -6.19
N ASN A 44 -7.73 16.96 -6.37
CA ASN A 44 -8.50 18.20 -6.11
C ASN A 44 -9.21 18.24 -4.74
N ARG A 45 -8.55 17.81 -3.66
CA ARG A 45 -9.01 17.85 -2.25
C ARG A 45 -10.29 17.08 -1.92
N ALA A 46 -11.08 16.64 -2.90
CA ALA A 46 -12.38 15.99 -2.67
C ALA A 46 -12.62 14.74 -3.50
N GLN A 47 -11.77 14.43 -4.46
CA GLN A 47 -11.91 13.26 -5.32
C GLN A 47 -10.85 12.24 -4.95
N PHE A 48 -11.28 11.00 -4.71
CA PHE A 48 -10.42 9.89 -4.39
C PHE A 48 -10.32 8.95 -5.58
N GLN A 49 -9.14 8.40 -5.81
CA GLN A 49 -8.91 7.52 -6.94
C GLN A 49 -7.88 6.44 -6.63
N ALA A 50 -8.02 5.28 -7.27
CA ALA A 50 -6.93 4.34 -7.47
C ALA A 50 -6.15 4.80 -8.71
N VAL A 51 -4.83 4.78 -8.62
CA VAL A 51 -3.92 5.22 -9.69
C VAL A 51 -3.02 4.08 -10.07
N VAL A 52 -3.01 3.74 -11.36
CA VAL A 52 -2.01 2.88 -11.99
C VAL A 52 -0.94 3.78 -12.58
N ALA A 53 0.31 3.58 -12.21
CA ALA A 53 1.42 4.44 -12.60
C ALA A 53 2.59 3.63 -13.21
N ASP A 54 3.45 4.33 -13.92
CA ASP A 54 4.73 3.80 -14.39
C ASP A 54 5.78 3.74 -13.26
N SER A 55 6.97 3.25 -13.55
CA SER A 55 8.09 3.14 -12.61
C SER A 55 8.62 4.49 -12.08
N LYS A 56 8.18 5.60 -12.65
CA LYS A 56 8.50 6.96 -12.21
C LYS A 56 7.37 7.59 -11.39
N GLY A 57 6.29 6.83 -11.10
CA GLY A 57 5.12 7.33 -10.39
C GLY A 57 4.20 8.24 -11.24
N GLN A 58 4.37 8.29 -12.58
CA GLN A 58 3.47 9.04 -13.45
C GLN A 58 2.21 8.24 -13.71
N ALA A 59 1.05 8.87 -13.56
CA ALA A 59 -0.22 8.21 -13.77
C ALA A 59 -0.40 7.75 -15.23
N ILE A 60 -0.67 6.45 -15.41
CA ILE A 60 -1.09 5.85 -16.68
C ILE A 60 -2.61 5.81 -16.76
N ARG A 61 -3.24 5.47 -15.61
CA ARG A 61 -4.69 5.31 -15.50
C ARG A 61 -5.16 5.70 -14.11
N THR A 62 -6.36 6.26 -14.05
CA THR A 62 -7.02 6.59 -12.79
C THR A 62 -8.43 6.03 -12.76
N LEU A 63 -8.85 5.50 -11.62
CA LEU A 63 -10.20 4.99 -11.38
C LEU A 63 -10.81 5.72 -10.18
N PRO A 64 -11.99 6.32 -10.32
CA PRO A 64 -12.64 6.99 -9.19
C PRO A 64 -13.01 6.00 -8.08
N LEU A 65 -12.79 6.40 -6.83
CA LEU A 65 -13.20 5.67 -5.64
C LEU A 65 -14.36 6.38 -4.93
N PRO A 66 -15.33 5.64 -4.35
CA PRO A 66 -16.46 6.24 -3.63
C PRO A 66 -16.05 7.07 -2.41
N ALA A 67 -14.91 6.73 -1.77
CA ALA A 67 -14.32 7.45 -0.64
C ALA A 67 -12.79 7.26 -0.65
N ARG A 68 -12.11 7.88 0.32
CA ARG A 68 -10.64 7.80 0.44
C ARG A 68 -10.17 6.36 0.50
N GLY A 69 -9.29 6.00 -0.43
CA GLY A 69 -8.60 4.73 -0.46
C GLY A 69 -7.45 4.66 0.54
N HIS A 70 -6.81 3.48 0.63
CA HIS A 70 -5.66 3.23 1.51
C HIS A 70 -4.69 2.25 0.88
N GLY A 71 -4.69 0.97 1.27
CA GLY A 71 -3.84 -0.07 0.71
C GLY A 71 -4.37 -0.61 -0.62
N VAL A 72 -3.49 -1.23 -1.38
CA VAL A 72 -3.80 -1.93 -2.63
C VAL A 72 -3.18 -3.32 -2.59
N ALA A 73 -3.98 -4.36 -2.88
CA ALA A 73 -3.49 -5.71 -3.15
C ALA A 73 -3.39 -5.94 -4.66
N ILE A 74 -2.31 -6.60 -5.11
CA ILE A 74 -2.09 -6.93 -6.53
C ILE A 74 -2.04 -8.44 -6.69
N HIS A 75 -2.80 -8.96 -7.64
CA HIS A 75 -2.82 -10.37 -7.98
C HIS A 75 -1.57 -10.72 -8.80
N ARG A 76 -0.89 -11.83 -8.47
CA ARG A 76 0.39 -12.20 -9.09
C ARG A 76 0.27 -12.69 -10.53
N GLN A 77 -0.87 -13.27 -10.93
CA GLN A 77 -1.04 -13.94 -12.24
C GLN A 77 -2.07 -13.24 -13.15
N LEU A 78 -3.07 -12.58 -12.56
CA LEU A 78 -4.09 -11.84 -13.30
C LEU A 78 -3.83 -10.34 -13.20
N PRO A 79 -4.21 -9.54 -14.19
CA PRO A 79 -4.07 -8.09 -14.12
C PRO A 79 -5.13 -7.47 -13.18
N HIS A 80 -5.31 -8.06 -12.01
CA HIS A 80 -6.28 -7.62 -11.00
C HIS A 80 -5.57 -6.88 -9.86
N ALA A 81 -6.17 -5.79 -9.42
CA ALA A 81 -5.82 -5.09 -8.19
C ALA A 81 -7.08 -4.82 -7.36
N VAL A 82 -6.90 -4.74 -6.04
CA VAL A 82 -7.98 -4.38 -5.11
C VAL A 82 -7.55 -3.16 -4.31
N ALA A 83 -8.28 -2.06 -4.45
CA ALA A 83 -8.13 -0.87 -3.62
C ALA A 83 -9.10 -0.92 -2.44
N PHE A 84 -8.58 -0.78 -1.22
CA PHE A 84 -9.36 -0.79 0.01
C PHE A 84 -9.66 0.62 0.47
N ALA A 85 -10.90 0.86 0.95
CA ALA A 85 -11.26 2.13 1.59
C ALA A 85 -10.53 2.28 2.94
N ARG A 86 -10.10 3.52 3.23
CA ARG A 86 -9.44 3.86 4.49
C ARG A 86 -10.38 3.68 5.68
N ARG A 87 -9.87 3.13 6.77
CA ARG A 87 -10.60 2.89 8.02
C ARG A 87 -11.35 4.13 8.57
N PRO A 88 -12.61 3.99 9.00
CA PRO A 88 -13.49 2.84 8.84
C PRO A 88 -13.93 2.70 7.39
N GLY A 89 -13.43 1.66 6.71
CA GLY A 89 -13.64 1.45 5.29
C GLY A 89 -14.99 0.82 4.99
N GLU A 90 -15.75 1.40 4.06
CA GLU A 90 -17.09 0.93 3.71
C GLU A 90 -17.09 0.05 2.46
N PHE A 91 -15.93 -0.10 1.77
CA PHE A 91 -15.82 -0.91 0.56
C PHE A 91 -14.38 -1.35 0.30
N PHE A 92 -14.24 -2.35 -0.57
CA PHE A 92 -13.10 -2.49 -1.45
C PHE A 92 -13.55 -2.52 -2.93
N MET A 93 -12.65 -2.14 -3.85
CA MET A 93 -12.88 -2.17 -5.29
C MET A 93 -11.84 -3.03 -5.98
N ALA A 94 -12.27 -4.16 -6.57
CA ALA A 94 -11.46 -4.98 -7.45
C ALA A 94 -11.58 -4.48 -8.89
N PHE A 95 -10.48 -4.34 -9.59
CA PHE A 95 -10.42 -3.85 -10.97
C PHE A 95 -9.27 -4.48 -11.77
N ASN A 96 -9.42 -4.49 -13.07
CA ASN A 96 -8.34 -4.85 -13.98
C ASN A 96 -7.46 -3.60 -14.19
N TYR A 97 -6.21 -3.64 -13.76
CA TYR A 97 -5.32 -2.49 -13.82
C TYR A 97 -4.79 -2.20 -15.24
N GLN A 98 -4.85 -3.17 -16.17
CA GLN A 98 -4.48 -2.96 -17.58
C GLN A 98 -5.59 -2.28 -18.36
N THR A 99 -6.85 -2.68 -18.16
CA THR A 99 -8.00 -2.14 -18.92
C THR A 99 -8.68 -0.99 -18.20
N GLY A 100 -8.67 -0.96 -16.85
CA GLY A 100 -9.42 -0.04 -16.00
C GLY A 100 -10.86 -0.51 -15.74
N GLU A 101 -11.22 -1.71 -16.13
CA GLU A 101 -12.53 -2.28 -15.85
C GLU A 101 -12.70 -2.57 -14.36
N VAL A 102 -13.81 -2.09 -13.77
CA VAL A 102 -14.19 -2.43 -12.41
C VAL A 102 -14.84 -3.82 -12.41
N ILE A 103 -14.20 -4.78 -11.76
CA ILE A 103 -14.68 -6.17 -11.65
C ILE A 103 -15.72 -6.27 -10.54
N LYS A 104 -15.44 -5.63 -9.40
CA LYS A 104 -16.30 -5.69 -8.21
C LYS A 104 -16.13 -4.45 -7.35
N LEU A 105 -17.25 -3.86 -6.95
CA LEU A 105 -17.32 -2.98 -5.79
C LEU A 105 -17.99 -3.74 -4.66
N GLN A 106 -17.23 -4.15 -3.65
CA GLN A 106 -17.70 -4.94 -2.52
C GLN A 106 -17.95 -4.03 -1.33
N PRO A 107 -19.19 -3.81 -0.91
CA PRO A 107 -19.48 -3.05 0.30
C PRO A 107 -19.13 -3.86 1.56
N ALA A 108 -18.78 -3.16 2.64
CA ALA A 108 -18.66 -3.77 3.95
C ALA A 108 -20.03 -4.28 4.43
N MET A 109 -20.02 -5.37 5.18
CA MET A 109 -21.25 -5.84 5.85
C MET A 109 -21.70 -4.80 6.87
N ARG A 110 -23.02 -4.69 7.11
CA ARG A 110 -23.61 -3.66 7.99
C ARG A 110 -22.97 -3.58 9.39
N THR A 111 -22.53 -4.71 9.93
CA THR A 111 -21.88 -4.82 11.25
C THR A 111 -20.36 -4.75 11.21
N ARG A 112 -19.76 -4.55 10.02
CA ARG A 112 -18.31 -4.60 9.73
C ARG A 112 -17.83 -3.31 9.10
N PHE A 113 -16.52 -3.14 9.12
CA PHE A 113 -15.80 -2.18 8.28
C PHE A 113 -14.44 -2.79 7.88
N PHE A 114 -13.85 -2.30 6.80
CA PHE A 114 -12.49 -2.65 6.39
C PHE A 114 -11.46 -1.77 7.11
N TYR A 115 -10.34 -2.37 7.49
CA TYR A 115 -9.20 -1.62 8.05
C TYR A 115 -8.34 -0.95 6.98
N GLY A 116 -8.50 -1.34 5.71
CA GLY A 116 -7.85 -0.70 4.57
C GLY A 116 -6.74 -1.51 3.92
N HIS A 117 -6.54 -2.76 4.30
CA HIS A 117 -5.54 -3.65 3.74
C HIS A 117 -6.09 -5.02 3.42
N GLY A 118 -5.38 -5.70 2.52
CA GLY A 118 -5.60 -7.08 2.16
C GLY A 118 -4.48 -7.61 1.28
N VAL A 119 -4.48 -8.91 1.05
CA VAL A 119 -3.47 -9.60 0.25
C VAL A 119 -4.10 -10.78 -0.46
N TYR A 120 -3.62 -11.09 -1.66
CA TYR A 120 -4.00 -12.32 -2.34
C TYR A 120 -3.20 -13.51 -1.80
N SER A 121 -3.80 -14.71 -1.83
CA SER A 121 -3.07 -15.96 -1.62
C SER A 121 -1.99 -16.14 -2.70
N ASN A 122 -0.98 -16.96 -2.43
CA ASN A 122 0.12 -17.17 -3.38
C ASN A 122 -0.33 -17.78 -4.70
N ASP A 123 -1.39 -18.61 -4.69
CA ASP A 123 -2.04 -19.18 -5.88
C ASP A 123 -3.07 -18.23 -6.54
N GLY A 124 -3.38 -17.10 -5.90
CA GLY A 124 -4.33 -16.11 -6.39
C GLY A 124 -5.80 -16.48 -6.21
N ALA A 125 -6.13 -17.65 -5.64
CA ALA A 125 -7.50 -18.11 -5.51
C ALA A 125 -8.32 -17.28 -4.49
N TRP A 126 -7.65 -16.77 -3.46
CA TRP A 126 -8.27 -16.05 -2.34
C TRP A 126 -7.73 -14.63 -2.20
N LEU A 127 -8.64 -13.72 -1.80
CA LEU A 127 -8.27 -12.42 -1.26
C LEU A 127 -8.57 -12.41 0.23
N TYR A 128 -7.57 -12.13 1.04
CA TYR A 128 -7.68 -11.91 2.47
C TYR A 128 -7.79 -10.41 2.76
N ALA A 129 -8.80 -9.99 3.53
CA ALA A 129 -9.03 -8.58 3.85
C ALA A 129 -9.12 -8.35 5.35
N THR A 130 -8.46 -7.32 5.86
CA THR A 130 -8.57 -6.92 7.27
C THR A 130 -9.90 -6.21 7.52
N GLU A 131 -10.72 -6.79 8.40
CA GLU A 131 -12.03 -6.29 8.80
C GLU A 131 -12.13 -6.15 10.32
N GLY A 132 -13.11 -5.38 10.77
CA GLY A 132 -13.44 -5.25 12.19
C GLY A 132 -14.92 -5.15 12.45
N GLU A 133 -15.34 -5.65 13.60
CA GLU A 133 -16.69 -5.41 14.11
C GLU A 133 -16.83 -3.95 14.55
N ARG A 134 -17.93 -3.30 14.17
CA ARG A 134 -18.16 -1.89 14.50
C ARG A 134 -18.27 -1.64 16.00
N SER A 135 -18.87 -2.56 16.75
CA SER A 135 -19.12 -2.38 18.17
C SER A 135 -17.94 -2.68 19.09
N THR A 136 -17.02 -3.55 18.64
CA THR A 136 -15.97 -4.12 19.51
C THR A 136 -14.56 -3.90 18.98
N SER A 137 -14.41 -3.53 17.70
CA SER A 137 -13.16 -3.59 16.93
C SER A 137 -12.53 -4.99 16.87
N ARG A 138 -13.29 -6.06 17.20
CA ARG A 138 -12.81 -7.45 17.08
C ARG A 138 -12.29 -7.67 15.67
N GLY A 139 -11.07 -8.19 15.59
CA GLY A 139 -10.38 -8.43 14.33
C GLY A 139 -10.93 -9.62 13.57
N ILE A 140 -11.05 -9.45 12.28
CA ILE A 140 -11.50 -10.47 11.34
C ILE A 140 -10.62 -10.39 10.09
N ILE A 141 -10.21 -11.54 9.58
CA ILE A 141 -9.74 -11.68 8.20
C ILE A 141 -10.88 -12.25 7.39
N GLY A 142 -11.46 -11.45 6.51
CA GLY A 142 -12.43 -11.90 5.52
C GLY A 142 -11.74 -12.66 4.40
N VAL A 143 -12.27 -13.83 3.99
CA VAL A 143 -11.77 -14.64 2.89
C VAL A 143 -12.74 -14.53 1.71
N TYR A 144 -12.24 -14.05 0.57
CA TYR A 144 -13.03 -13.78 -0.62
C TYR A 144 -12.54 -14.64 -1.79
N ASP A 145 -13.48 -15.33 -2.45
CA ASP A 145 -13.20 -16.16 -3.62
C ASP A 145 -13.04 -15.31 -4.88
N VAL A 146 -11.83 -15.27 -5.42
CA VAL A 146 -11.46 -14.46 -6.59
C VAL A 146 -12.20 -14.95 -7.85
N HIS A 147 -12.36 -16.27 -8.00
CA HIS A 147 -12.98 -16.88 -9.17
C HIS A 147 -14.51 -16.73 -9.17
N HIS A 148 -15.12 -16.51 -8.00
CA HIS A 148 -16.54 -16.26 -7.84
C HIS A 148 -16.85 -14.79 -7.52
N GLN A 149 -16.24 -13.86 -8.29
CA GLN A 149 -16.49 -12.42 -8.21
C GLN A 149 -16.27 -11.85 -6.79
N TYR A 150 -15.23 -12.30 -6.09
CA TYR A 150 -14.91 -11.86 -4.74
C TYR A 150 -16.07 -12.08 -3.75
N GLN A 151 -16.80 -13.19 -3.88
CA GLN A 151 -17.80 -13.59 -2.88
C GLN A 151 -17.08 -13.96 -1.58
N LYS A 152 -17.56 -13.44 -0.45
CA LYS A 152 -17.04 -13.81 0.86
C LYS A 152 -17.46 -15.24 1.20
N VAL A 153 -16.50 -16.11 1.52
CA VAL A 153 -16.70 -17.55 1.76
C VAL A 153 -16.33 -17.97 3.17
N ALA A 154 -15.46 -17.26 3.86
CA ALA A 154 -15.03 -17.58 5.23
C ALA A 154 -14.57 -16.35 6.00
N GLU A 155 -14.39 -16.51 7.32
CA GLU A 155 -13.84 -15.52 8.23
C GLU A 155 -12.87 -16.21 9.21
N PHE A 156 -11.70 -15.59 9.45
CA PHE A 156 -10.80 -15.96 10.55
C PHE A 156 -10.85 -14.90 11.63
N SER A 157 -10.85 -15.31 12.89
CA SER A 157 -10.92 -14.40 14.04
C SER A 157 -10.22 -15.01 15.26
N GLY A 158 -10.25 -14.30 16.42
CA GLY A 158 -9.67 -14.81 17.68
C GLY A 158 -8.24 -14.33 17.93
N PHE A 159 -7.62 -13.60 17.01
CA PHE A 159 -6.24 -13.10 17.11
C PHE A 159 -6.12 -11.70 17.74
N GLY A 160 -7.20 -11.09 18.18
CA GLY A 160 -7.19 -9.79 18.84
C GLY A 160 -8.09 -8.73 18.17
N ILE A 161 -7.86 -7.47 18.49
CA ILE A 161 -8.64 -6.32 18.00
C ILE A 161 -7.78 -5.38 17.16
N GLY A 162 -8.42 -4.72 16.20
CA GLY A 162 -7.78 -3.71 15.37
C GLY A 162 -6.69 -4.25 14.44
N PRO A 163 -6.92 -5.33 13.64
CA PRO A 163 -5.96 -5.76 12.62
C PRO A 163 -5.78 -4.63 11.61
N HIS A 164 -4.53 -4.25 11.34
CA HIS A 164 -4.31 -3.18 10.38
C HIS A 164 -3.90 -3.73 9.04
N GLU A 165 -2.82 -4.43 8.95
CA GLU A 165 -2.31 -5.02 7.73
C GLU A 165 -2.23 -6.54 7.82
N VAL A 166 -2.39 -7.20 6.70
CA VAL A 166 -2.17 -8.64 6.51
C VAL A 166 -1.29 -8.83 5.30
N ILE A 167 -0.27 -9.69 5.45
CA ILE A 167 0.62 -10.12 4.35
C ILE A 167 0.61 -11.64 4.25
N ILE A 168 0.91 -12.15 3.06
CA ILE A 168 1.07 -13.59 2.80
C ILE A 168 2.56 -13.95 2.85
N MET A 169 2.91 -14.97 3.63
CA MET A 169 4.27 -15.50 3.70
C MET A 169 4.55 -16.48 2.55
N PRO A 170 5.81 -16.74 2.20
CA PRO A 170 6.15 -17.71 1.16
C PRO A 170 5.60 -19.12 1.39
N ASP A 171 5.36 -19.50 2.64
CA ASP A 171 4.78 -20.78 3.06
C ASP A 171 3.26 -20.76 3.24
N ASN A 172 2.57 -19.79 2.65
CA ASN A 172 1.12 -19.55 2.68
C ASN A 172 0.53 -19.13 4.03
N ARG A 173 1.31 -19.00 5.09
CA ARG A 173 0.79 -18.41 6.33
C ARG A 173 0.45 -16.93 6.13
N LEU A 174 -0.52 -16.46 6.90
CA LEU A 174 -0.83 -15.04 6.99
C LEU A 174 -0.09 -14.45 8.19
N ALA A 175 0.60 -13.32 8.00
CA ALA A 175 1.10 -12.51 9.10
C ALA A 175 0.20 -11.26 9.22
N ILE A 176 -0.25 -10.96 10.44
CA ILE A 176 -1.22 -9.90 10.73
C ILE A 176 -0.61 -8.92 11.73
N GLY A 177 -0.59 -7.66 11.39
CA GLY A 177 -0.28 -6.56 12.31
C GLY A 177 -1.53 -6.20 13.10
N VAL A 178 -1.61 -6.70 14.33
CA VAL A 178 -2.73 -6.43 15.25
C VAL A 178 -2.40 -5.19 16.06
N GLY A 179 -3.16 -4.12 15.85
CA GLY A 179 -2.90 -2.84 16.52
C GLY A 179 -3.31 -2.79 17.98
N GLY A 180 -4.16 -3.71 18.43
CA GLY A 180 -4.62 -3.80 19.83
C GLY A 180 -5.55 -2.67 20.25
N VAL A 181 -6.05 -1.85 19.34
CA VAL A 181 -6.81 -0.63 19.64
C VAL A 181 -8.28 -0.79 19.31
N HIS A 182 -9.12 -0.67 20.34
CA HIS A 182 -10.55 -0.46 20.16
C HIS A 182 -10.83 1.01 19.83
N THR A 183 -11.66 1.28 18.84
CA THR A 183 -11.92 2.67 18.41
C THR A 183 -13.40 2.92 18.14
N ASP A 184 -13.84 4.15 18.47
CA ASP A 184 -15.04 4.74 17.89
C ASP A 184 -14.62 5.65 16.75
N GLY A 185 -14.99 5.28 15.52
CA GLY A 185 -14.44 5.89 14.31
C GLY A 185 -12.91 5.84 14.29
N ARG A 186 -12.25 6.95 14.63
CA ARG A 186 -10.77 7.04 14.72
C ARG A 186 -10.27 7.31 16.16
N THR A 187 -11.16 7.54 17.10
CA THR A 187 -10.84 7.83 18.48
C THR A 187 -10.54 6.54 19.24
N PRO A 188 -9.37 6.37 19.84
CA PRO A 188 -9.05 5.19 20.64
C PRO A 188 -9.83 5.21 21.95
N LEU A 189 -10.29 4.03 22.39
CA LEU A 189 -11.11 3.85 23.60
C LEU A 189 -10.41 3.02 24.69
N ASN A 190 -9.27 2.38 24.40
CA ASN A 190 -8.62 1.42 25.31
C ASN A 190 -7.10 1.58 25.40
N ILE A 191 -6.59 2.80 25.41
CA ILE A 191 -5.14 3.07 25.41
C ILE A 191 -4.43 2.29 26.55
N GLU A 192 -4.99 2.31 27.76
CA GLU A 192 -4.40 1.65 28.94
C GLU A 192 -4.46 0.12 28.89
N SER A 193 -5.28 -0.44 28.02
CA SER A 193 -5.47 -1.90 27.87
C SER A 193 -5.22 -2.39 26.45
N MET A 194 -4.40 -1.68 25.67
CA MET A 194 -3.97 -2.12 24.36
C MET A 194 -3.20 -3.45 24.43
N MET A 195 -3.43 -4.31 23.44
CA MET A 195 -2.76 -5.60 23.27
C MET A 195 -2.33 -5.77 21.82
N PRO A 196 -1.33 -5.00 21.35
CA PRO A 196 -0.80 -5.17 19.99
C PRO A 196 -0.01 -6.47 19.88
N SER A 197 -0.07 -7.08 18.71
CA SER A 197 0.70 -8.30 18.42
C SER A 197 1.02 -8.43 16.92
N LEU A 198 2.08 -9.13 16.61
CA LEU A 198 2.29 -9.78 15.34
C LEU A 198 1.75 -11.20 15.46
N THR A 199 0.76 -11.54 14.64
CA THR A 199 0.09 -12.84 14.72
C THR A 199 0.22 -13.59 13.39
N TYR A 200 0.59 -14.86 13.45
CA TYR A 200 0.64 -15.75 12.30
C TYR A 200 -0.55 -16.71 12.33
N LEU A 201 -1.26 -16.79 11.20
CA LEU A 201 -2.31 -17.78 10.99
C LEU A 201 -1.90 -18.81 9.94
N SER A 202 -2.36 -20.04 10.12
CA SER A 202 -2.33 -21.04 9.06
C SER A 202 -3.32 -20.67 7.94
N GLU A 203 -3.25 -21.36 6.81
CA GLU A 203 -4.21 -21.23 5.70
C GLU A 203 -5.67 -21.50 6.14
N GLN A 204 -5.87 -22.25 7.20
CA GLN A 204 -7.19 -22.57 7.78
C GLN A 204 -7.62 -21.56 8.84
N GLY A 205 -6.81 -20.51 9.12
CA GLY A 205 -7.10 -19.45 10.07
C GLY A 205 -6.79 -19.80 11.54
N HIS A 206 -6.08 -20.88 11.82
CA HIS A 206 -5.63 -21.19 13.19
C HIS A 206 -4.39 -20.37 13.55
N ILE A 207 -4.35 -19.86 14.78
CA ILE A 207 -3.16 -19.15 15.28
C ILE A 207 -2.01 -20.15 15.40
N VAL A 208 -0.91 -19.85 14.70
CA VAL A 208 0.33 -20.62 14.73
C VAL A 208 1.29 -20.02 15.75
N GLU A 209 1.41 -18.70 15.76
CA GLU A 209 2.32 -17.96 16.63
C GLU A 209 1.75 -16.55 16.87
N GLN A 210 2.00 -15.99 18.05
CA GLN A 210 1.64 -14.62 18.38
C GLN A 210 2.72 -13.99 19.25
N CYS A 211 3.32 -12.90 18.76
CA CYS A 211 4.42 -12.19 19.41
C CYS A 211 3.96 -10.77 19.80
N THR A 212 4.48 -10.28 20.92
CA THR A 212 4.16 -8.94 21.44
C THR A 212 5.44 -8.15 21.68
N LEU A 213 5.33 -6.82 21.61
CA LEU A 213 6.38 -5.90 22.05
C LEU A 213 6.29 -5.69 23.57
N SER A 214 7.39 -5.29 24.19
CA SER A 214 7.45 -4.98 25.63
C SER A 214 6.55 -3.80 26.02
N ASP A 215 6.43 -2.79 25.13
CA ASP A 215 5.55 -1.64 25.33
C ASP A 215 4.23 -1.83 24.60
N ARG A 216 3.14 -1.92 25.35
CA ARG A 216 1.77 -2.05 24.83
C ARG A 216 1.30 -0.87 23.99
N HIS A 217 1.91 0.31 24.11
CA HIS A 217 1.54 1.50 23.36
C HIS A 217 2.10 1.49 21.92
N LEU A 218 2.98 0.56 21.59
CA LEU A 218 3.50 0.33 20.24
C LEU A 218 2.49 -0.46 19.39
N SER A 219 1.54 0.24 18.81
CA SER A 219 0.49 -0.35 17.97
C SER A 219 1.07 -0.85 16.66
N ILE A 220 1.14 -2.18 16.44
CA ILE A 220 1.64 -2.78 15.19
C ILE A 220 0.68 -2.49 14.05
N ARG A 221 1.18 -1.89 12.97
CA ARG A 221 0.36 -1.41 11.86
C ARG A 221 0.78 -1.96 10.52
N HIS A 222 1.99 -1.66 10.09
CA HIS A 222 2.47 -1.97 8.76
C HIS A 222 3.43 -3.13 8.80
N LEU A 223 3.33 -3.99 7.79
CA LEU A 223 4.10 -5.20 7.69
C LEU A 223 4.77 -5.30 6.33
N ALA A 224 5.96 -5.90 6.31
CA ALA A 224 6.60 -6.41 5.11
C ALA A 224 7.32 -7.72 5.47
N HIS A 225 7.62 -8.54 4.47
CA HIS A 225 8.57 -9.64 4.64
C HIS A 225 9.74 -9.45 3.66
N ASP A 226 10.88 -10.01 3.99
CA ASP A 226 12.11 -9.89 3.22
C ASP A 226 12.23 -10.88 2.04
N GLY A 227 11.13 -11.54 1.69
CA GLY A 227 11.12 -12.64 0.72
C GLY A 227 11.38 -14.01 1.33
N GLY A 228 11.80 -14.07 2.61
CA GLY A 228 12.05 -15.27 3.40
C GLY A 228 11.08 -15.42 4.58
N GLN A 229 11.62 -15.79 5.74
CA GLN A 229 10.85 -16.06 6.97
C GLN A 229 10.80 -14.85 7.93
N THR A 230 11.46 -13.73 7.59
CA THR A 230 11.53 -12.56 8.45
C THR A 230 10.44 -11.57 8.11
N VAL A 231 9.66 -11.18 9.12
CA VAL A 231 8.62 -10.15 9.05
C VAL A 231 9.11 -8.87 9.71
N LEU A 232 8.91 -7.77 9.03
CA LEU A 232 9.18 -6.43 9.52
C LEU A 232 7.88 -5.78 9.98
N CYS A 233 7.92 -5.10 11.12
CA CYS A 233 6.78 -4.43 11.72
C CYS A 233 7.04 -2.94 11.86
N GLY A 234 6.15 -2.12 11.30
CA GLY A 234 6.08 -0.69 11.54
C GLY A 234 4.99 -0.34 12.55
N GLN A 235 5.34 0.44 13.59
CA GLN A 235 4.45 0.77 14.68
C GLN A 235 3.99 2.23 14.64
N GLN A 236 2.91 2.48 15.36
CA GLN A 236 2.47 3.81 15.77
C GLN A 236 2.43 3.87 17.28
N TYR A 237 3.20 4.77 17.87
CA TYR A 237 3.24 4.95 19.31
C TYR A 237 2.03 5.75 19.82
N ARG A 238 1.47 5.32 20.97
CA ARG A 238 0.29 5.92 21.58
C ARG A 238 0.46 6.20 23.08
N GLY A 239 1.71 6.16 23.57
CA GLY A 239 2.08 6.52 24.91
C GLY A 239 2.34 8.02 25.06
N GLN A 240 3.26 8.38 25.93
CA GLN A 240 3.60 9.77 26.23
C GLN A 240 4.22 10.48 25.02
N VAL A 241 3.88 11.76 24.86
CA VAL A 241 4.29 12.55 23.66
C VAL A 241 5.79 12.89 23.64
N ASP A 242 6.46 12.82 24.77
CA ASP A 242 7.87 13.09 24.98
C ASP A 242 8.75 11.83 25.04
N GLU A 243 8.15 10.65 24.89
CA GLU A 243 8.85 9.37 24.75
C GLU A 243 8.99 8.98 23.29
N PHE A 244 10.18 8.54 22.91
CA PHE A 244 10.50 8.18 21.52
C PHE A 244 11.08 6.76 21.43
N PRO A 245 10.24 5.73 21.64
CA PRO A 245 10.67 4.34 21.52
C PRO A 245 10.92 3.96 20.06
N SER A 246 11.58 2.81 19.86
CA SER A 246 11.70 2.21 18.53
C SER A 246 10.31 2.00 17.92
N LEU A 247 10.14 2.48 16.68
CA LEU A 247 8.91 2.33 15.90
C LEU A 247 8.97 1.20 14.87
N LEU A 248 10.07 0.43 14.88
CA LEU A 248 10.28 -0.69 13.98
C LEU A 248 10.72 -1.92 14.77
N ALA A 249 10.26 -3.07 14.34
CA ALA A 249 10.71 -4.35 14.88
C ALA A 249 10.81 -5.40 13.77
N MET A 250 11.63 -6.41 13.99
CA MET A 250 11.86 -7.53 13.10
C MET A 250 11.60 -8.83 13.85
N HIS A 251 10.96 -9.79 13.19
CA HIS A 251 10.67 -11.10 13.76
C HIS A 251 10.99 -12.20 12.74
N THR A 252 11.76 -13.18 13.17
CA THR A 252 11.89 -14.46 12.46
C THR A 252 11.17 -15.52 13.26
N GLN A 253 10.39 -16.36 12.61
CA GLN A 253 9.52 -17.33 13.25
C GLN A 253 10.24 -18.16 14.32
N GLY A 254 9.61 -18.31 15.48
CA GLY A 254 10.15 -19.01 16.64
C GLY A 254 11.17 -18.20 17.44
N GLY A 255 11.46 -16.97 17.04
CA GLY A 255 12.33 -16.03 17.75
C GLY A 255 11.56 -14.98 18.55
N GLU A 256 12.28 -13.97 19.00
CA GLU A 256 11.70 -12.79 19.62
C GLU A 256 11.44 -11.68 18.60
N LEU A 257 10.50 -10.79 18.92
CA LEU A 257 10.25 -9.57 18.14
C LEU A 257 11.28 -8.51 18.53
N LEU A 258 12.34 -8.38 17.71
CA LEU A 258 13.52 -7.55 17.98
C LEU A 258 13.30 -6.11 17.50
N PRO A 259 13.39 -5.08 18.38
CA PRO A 259 13.31 -3.68 17.96
C PRO A 259 14.56 -3.26 17.17
N LEU A 260 14.37 -2.45 16.12
CA LEU A 260 15.47 -1.81 15.41
C LEU A 260 16.00 -0.61 16.22
N GLN A 261 17.26 -0.27 16.00
CA GLN A 261 17.98 0.72 16.79
C GLN A 261 18.13 2.07 16.07
N ALA A 262 17.94 3.13 16.80
CA ALA A 262 18.29 4.52 16.44
C ALA A 262 18.32 5.35 17.73
N GLU A 263 18.95 6.53 17.67
CA GLU A 263 18.94 7.47 18.79
C GLU A 263 17.52 8.04 19.03
N PRO A 264 17.15 8.40 20.27
CA PRO A 264 15.84 8.95 20.60
C PRO A 264 15.47 10.18 19.74
N GLU A 265 16.43 11.06 19.45
CA GLU A 265 16.22 12.24 18.62
C GLU A 265 15.95 11.86 17.15
N GLN A 266 16.49 10.75 16.69
CA GLN A 266 16.20 10.20 15.35
C GLN A 266 14.79 9.60 15.31
N TRP A 267 14.39 8.84 16.33
CA TRP A 267 12.99 8.35 16.45
C TRP A 267 11.99 9.50 16.57
N ALA A 268 12.31 10.58 17.26
CA ALA A 268 11.45 11.77 17.36
C ALA A 268 11.09 12.35 15.97
N ARG A 269 12.00 12.24 14.98
CA ARG A 269 11.76 12.70 13.62
C ARG A 269 10.61 11.98 12.93
N PHE A 270 10.31 10.73 13.30
CA PHE A 270 9.19 9.96 12.75
C PHE A 270 7.83 10.36 13.36
N ASN A 271 7.79 11.23 14.36
CA ASN A 271 6.57 11.74 14.98
C ASN A 271 5.57 10.62 15.33
N HIS A 272 6.06 9.59 16.04
CA HIS A 272 5.29 8.42 16.51
C HIS A 272 4.55 7.64 15.42
N TYR A 273 5.00 7.70 14.17
CA TYR A 273 4.21 7.19 13.07
C TYR A 273 5.05 6.58 11.96
N ILE A 274 4.92 5.29 11.75
CA ILE A 274 5.39 4.61 10.54
C ILE A 274 4.17 4.38 9.62
N ALA A 275 4.32 4.72 8.35
CA ALA A 275 3.27 4.59 7.34
C ALA A 275 3.47 3.42 6.38
N SER A 276 4.71 3.09 6.05
CA SER A 276 5.04 2.00 5.15
C SER A 276 6.44 1.48 5.47
N ILE A 277 6.69 0.21 5.18
CA ILE A 277 7.96 -0.46 5.40
C ILE A 277 8.23 -1.45 4.28
N ALA A 278 9.48 -1.58 3.87
CA ALA A 278 9.94 -2.56 2.88
C ALA A 278 11.38 -2.97 3.18
N ALA A 279 11.82 -4.10 2.64
CA ALA A 279 13.20 -4.55 2.76
C ALA A 279 13.76 -5.06 1.44
N THR A 280 15.03 -4.77 1.20
CA THR A 280 15.90 -5.47 0.27
C THR A 280 16.63 -6.60 0.98
N GLU A 281 17.60 -7.23 0.33
CA GLU A 281 18.43 -8.25 0.97
C GLU A 281 19.18 -7.71 2.21
N GLN A 282 19.72 -6.48 2.14
CA GLN A 282 20.61 -5.90 3.15
C GLN A 282 19.94 -4.80 3.98
N TRP A 283 18.93 -4.11 3.44
CA TRP A 283 18.42 -2.87 3.99
C TRP A 283 16.92 -2.93 4.29
N ILE A 284 16.50 -2.19 5.31
CA ILE A 284 15.11 -1.94 5.66
C ILE A 284 14.85 -0.45 5.48
N LEU A 285 13.78 -0.08 4.78
CA LEU A 285 13.36 1.31 4.66
C LEU A 285 11.96 1.50 5.24
N ALA A 286 11.79 2.53 6.06
CA ALA A 286 10.49 2.91 6.61
C ALA A 286 10.22 4.41 6.42
N THR A 287 8.94 4.74 6.17
CA THR A 287 8.48 6.10 5.88
C THR A 287 7.62 6.67 6.98
N SER A 288 7.65 8.00 7.14
CA SER A 288 6.76 8.74 8.01
C SER A 288 6.26 10.03 7.35
N PRO A 289 4.99 10.09 6.91
CA PRO A 289 4.40 11.33 6.41
C PRO A 289 4.27 12.40 7.51
N ARG A 290 4.05 12.00 8.76
CA ARG A 290 4.02 12.94 9.89
C ARG A 290 5.38 13.53 10.22
N GLY A 291 6.44 12.72 10.07
CA GLY A 291 7.82 13.13 10.27
C GLY A 291 8.40 13.87 9.06
N ASN A 292 7.76 13.79 7.90
CA ASN A 292 8.29 14.25 6.62
C ASN A 292 9.68 13.66 6.34
N CYS A 293 9.85 12.35 6.60
CA CYS A 293 11.13 11.67 6.46
C CYS A 293 10.94 10.19 6.12
N TYR A 294 12.02 9.59 5.69
CA TYR A 294 12.23 8.14 5.70
C TYR A 294 13.58 7.81 6.33
N GLY A 295 13.71 6.61 6.85
CA GLY A 295 14.97 6.09 7.38
C GLY A 295 15.33 4.76 6.73
N ILE A 296 16.64 4.46 6.69
CA ILE A 296 17.20 3.20 6.22
C ILE A 296 17.98 2.56 7.36
N TRP A 297 17.72 1.29 7.62
CA TRP A 297 18.41 0.46 8.63
C TRP A 297 19.17 -0.67 7.95
N SER A 298 20.30 -1.03 8.53
CA SER A 298 21.01 -2.26 8.18
C SER A 298 20.30 -3.47 8.79
N LYS A 299 20.06 -4.53 8.01
CA LYS A 299 19.53 -5.80 8.54
C LYS A 299 20.54 -6.53 9.42
N ASP A 300 21.82 -6.35 9.19
CA ASP A 300 22.88 -7.03 9.94
C ASP A 300 23.08 -6.43 11.34
N SER A 301 23.18 -5.09 11.42
CA SER A 301 23.40 -4.40 12.70
C SER A 301 22.12 -3.98 13.40
N LEU A 302 20.97 -3.94 12.68
CA LEU A 302 19.68 -3.37 13.11
C LEU A 302 19.73 -1.86 13.39
N GLU A 303 20.83 -1.18 13.03
CA GLU A 303 21.05 0.24 13.31
C GLU A 303 20.58 1.11 12.13
N LEU A 304 20.10 2.32 12.44
CA LEU A 304 19.79 3.36 11.47
C LEU A 304 21.08 3.82 10.79
N VAL A 305 21.14 3.74 9.46
CA VAL A 305 22.31 4.16 8.66
C VAL A 305 22.03 5.43 7.87
N GLU A 306 20.78 5.76 7.60
CA GLU A 306 20.39 6.99 6.91
C GLU A 306 19.03 7.51 7.40
N LEU A 307 18.90 8.83 7.54
CA LEU A 307 17.66 9.54 7.84
C LEU A 307 17.50 10.73 6.90
N SER A 308 16.62 10.60 5.92
CA SER A 308 16.43 11.58 4.84
C SER A 308 15.10 12.30 4.92
N ALA A 309 15.12 13.60 4.60
CA ALA A 309 13.89 14.40 4.55
C ALA A 309 13.15 14.16 3.23
N LEU A 310 11.86 13.86 3.34
CA LEU A 310 10.92 13.76 2.22
C LEU A 310 9.53 14.23 2.68
N PRO A 311 9.04 15.38 2.20
CA PRO A 311 7.71 15.87 2.57
C PRO A 311 6.64 14.83 2.29
N ASP A 312 5.80 14.55 3.30
CA ASP A 312 4.71 13.55 3.25
C ASP A 312 5.19 12.19 2.69
N ALA A 313 6.33 11.68 3.21
CA ALA A 313 6.88 10.37 2.83
C ALA A 313 5.89 9.26 3.13
N SER A 314 5.34 8.61 2.09
CA SER A 314 4.15 7.78 2.17
C SER A 314 4.45 6.29 1.94
N GLY A 315 4.11 5.72 0.79
CA GLY A 315 4.32 4.31 0.49
C GLY A 315 5.77 3.98 0.12
N VAL A 316 6.24 2.79 0.44
CA VAL A 316 7.48 2.23 -0.07
C VAL A 316 7.27 0.82 -0.59
N VAL A 317 7.92 0.50 -1.70
CA VAL A 317 8.02 -0.85 -2.28
C VAL A 317 9.45 -1.12 -2.72
N VAL A 318 9.78 -2.39 -2.93
CA VAL A 318 11.06 -2.81 -3.54
C VAL A 318 10.80 -3.31 -4.96
N ASN A 319 11.63 -2.87 -5.88
CA ASN A 319 11.67 -3.36 -7.26
C ASN A 319 13.12 -3.47 -7.71
N ASN A 320 13.55 -4.67 -8.14
CA ASN A 320 14.93 -4.95 -8.55
C ASN A 320 15.99 -4.45 -7.54
N ASP A 321 15.81 -4.80 -6.28
CA ASP A 321 16.69 -4.41 -5.16
C ASP A 321 16.86 -2.89 -4.96
N GLN A 322 15.87 -2.13 -5.40
CA GLN A 322 15.78 -0.68 -5.25
C GLN A 322 14.48 -0.31 -4.54
N PHE A 323 14.57 0.58 -3.56
CA PHE A 323 13.40 1.18 -2.94
C PHE A 323 12.77 2.21 -3.87
N GLN A 324 11.45 2.16 -3.98
CA GLN A 324 10.65 3.19 -4.62
C GLN A 324 9.71 3.77 -3.56
N ILE A 325 9.80 5.08 -3.33
CA ILE A 325 9.10 5.77 -2.25
C ILE A 325 8.14 6.78 -2.86
N SER A 326 6.89 6.80 -2.42
CA SER A 326 5.91 7.82 -2.79
C SER A 326 5.87 8.96 -1.79
N SER A 327 5.41 10.10 -2.25
CA SER A 327 5.16 11.28 -1.41
C SER A 327 3.79 11.89 -1.74
N GLY A 328 3.04 12.23 -0.71
CA GLY A 328 1.81 13.00 -0.85
C GLY A 328 2.03 14.43 -1.36
N ALA A 329 3.28 14.89 -1.42
CA ALA A 329 3.68 16.18 -2.02
C ALA A 329 3.99 16.10 -3.52
N GLY A 330 3.66 14.99 -4.21
CA GLY A 330 3.87 14.85 -5.65
C GLY A 330 5.32 14.51 -6.04
N LEU A 331 5.99 13.70 -5.24
CA LEU A 331 7.32 13.18 -5.51
C LEU A 331 7.31 11.66 -5.54
N ALA A 332 8.12 11.08 -6.41
CA ALA A 332 8.55 9.70 -6.37
C ALA A 332 10.08 9.67 -6.18
N VAL A 333 10.57 8.81 -5.30
CA VAL A 333 12.00 8.68 -5.00
C VAL A 333 12.42 7.26 -5.30
N ASN A 334 13.50 7.10 -6.05
CA ASN A 334 14.17 5.83 -6.28
C ASN A 334 15.48 5.85 -5.49
N CYS A 335 15.66 4.90 -4.59
CA CYS A 335 16.80 4.81 -3.69
C CYS A 335 17.40 3.40 -3.73
N ARG A 336 18.65 3.28 -4.12
CA ARG A 336 19.49 2.08 -3.99
C ARG A 336 20.63 2.40 -3.05
N TYR A 337 20.41 2.26 -1.77
CA TYR A 337 21.43 2.57 -0.77
C TYR A 337 22.67 1.64 -0.95
N PRO A 338 23.92 2.18 -0.86
CA PRO A 338 24.29 3.56 -0.47
C PRO A 338 24.42 4.56 -1.65
N GLU A 339 23.90 4.27 -2.83
CA GLU A 339 23.92 5.18 -3.97
C GLU A 339 23.03 6.42 -3.72
N PRO A 340 23.34 7.57 -4.33
CA PRO A 340 22.47 8.75 -4.26
C PRO A 340 21.06 8.48 -4.76
N GLU A 341 20.05 8.97 -4.04
CA GLU A 341 18.65 8.86 -4.44
C GLU A 341 18.32 9.71 -5.68
N ILE A 342 17.34 9.26 -6.45
CA ILE A 342 16.81 10.00 -7.60
C ILE A 342 15.37 10.44 -7.27
N ARG A 343 15.13 11.75 -7.24
CA ARG A 343 13.81 12.35 -7.04
C ARG A 343 13.15 12.76 -8.35
N VAL A 344 11.91 12.35 -8.56
CA VAL A 344 11.12 12.66 -9.75
C VAL A 344 9.82 13.34 -9.32
N HIS A 345 9.48 14.48 -9.94
CA HIS A 345 8.17 15.07 -9.77
C HIS A 345 7.11 14.23 -10.48
N CYS A 346 6.01 13.96 -9.82
CA CYS A 346 4.83 13.30 -10.39
C CYS A 346 3.56 14.10 -10.11
N ASN A 347 2.57 13.98 -11.02
CA ASN A 347 1.31 14.70 -10.90
C ASN A 347 0.29 13.96 -10.01
N VAL A 348 0.76 13.11 -9.11
CA VAL A 348 -0.06 12.29 -8.21
C VAL A 348 0.26 12.66 -6.77
N LEU A 349 -0.76 13.02 -6.02
CA LEU A 349 -0.68 13.20 -4.56
C LEU A 349 -1.01 11.87 -3.91
N TRP A 350 0.01 11.06 -3.66
CA TRP A 350 -0.13 9.70 -3.16
C TRP A 350 -0.65 9.66 -1.72
N ASP A 351 -1.52 8.69 -1.44
CA ASP A 351 -1.86 8.33 -0.06
C ASP A 351 -0.77 7.40 0.52
N ASN A 352 -0.96 6.91 1.74
CA ASN A 352 0.06 6.25 2.55
C ASN A 352 0.74 5.03 1.91
N HIS A 353 0.13 4.39 0.90
CA HIS A 353 0.65 3.16 0.33
C HIS A 353 0.59 3.15 -1.19
N TRP A 354 1.55 2.48 -1.78
CA TRP A 354 1.47 1.94 -3.12
C TRP A 354 2.01 0.50 -3.14
N SER A 355 1.74 -0.22 -4.22
CA SER A 355 2.17 -1.61 -4.40
C SER A 355 2.83 -1.76 -5.76
N ALA A 356 3.88 -2.56 -5.84
CA ALA A 356 4.55 -2.86 -7.11
C ALA A 356 3.75 -3.89 -7.92
N VAL A 357 3.60 -3.63 -9.21
CA VAL A 357 3.11 -4.62 -10.17
C VAL A 357 4.25 -5.60 -10.43
N ILE A 358 4.01 -6.88 -10.17
CA ILE A 358 5.00 -7.96 -10.22
C ILE A 358 4.97 -8.63 -11.60
#